data_c862ee114cdc5fa0008d70f4d3a5d81e
#
_entry.id   c862ee114cdc5fa0008d70f4d3a5d81e
#
_cell.length_a   1.000
_cell.length_b   1.000
_cell.length_c   1.000
_cell.angle_alpha   90.00
_cell.angle_beta   90.00
_cell.angle_gamma   90.00
#
_symmetry.space_group_name_H-M   'P 1'
#
loop_
_entity.id
_entity.type
_entity.pdbx_description
1 polymer ?
#
loop_
_entity_poly.entity_id
_entity_poly.type
_entity_poly.pdbx_seq_one_letter_code
_entity_poly.pdbx_strand_id
1 'polypeptide(L)'
;MAQVSQITIDNQSFPNFRTALNNSLGAINSSHIGSSRPASAVAGLIWIDNGTTNTFKVKIFDGSDDLQIFEINTSTNAVSLPTGVTVSESDPNSIPFSVALGS
;
A
#
# COMPACT_ATOMS: atom_id res chain seq x y z
N MET A 1 0.11 -15.56 6.96
CA MET A 1 -0.20 -14.22 7.47
C MET A 1 0.29 -13.18 6.48
N ALA A 2 -0.59 -12.26 6.09
CA ALA A 2 -0.26 -11.25 5.08
C ALA A 2 0.50 -10.04 5.65
N GLN A 3 0.40 -9.82 6.95
CA GLN A 3 1.03 -8.67 7.58
C GLN A 3 1.61 -9.05 8.93
N VAL A 4 2.77 -8.49 9.26
CA VAL A 4 3.37 -8.62 10.60
C VAL A 4 3.59 -7.22 11.15
N SER A 5 3.60 -7.09 12.49
CA SER A 5 3.79 -5.80 13.14
C SER A 5 5.20 -5.26 12.96
N GLN A 6 6.17 -6.16 12.85
CA GLN A 6 7.58 -5.80 12.59
C GLN A 6 8.25 -6.94 11.85
N ILE A 7 9.29 -6.61 11.09
CA ILE A 7 10.03 -7.59 10.31
C ILE A 7 11.22 -8.15 11.10
N THR A 8 11.67 -7.43 12.11
CA THR A 8 12.79 -7.87 12.92
C THR A 8 12.47 -9.18 13.63
N ILE A 9 13.38 -10.14 13.55
CA ILE A 9 13.21 -11.47 14.13
C ILE A 9 14.20 -11.59 15.29
N ASP A 10 13.66 -11.78 16.49
CA ASP A 10 14.48 -11.93 17.68
C ASP A 10 15.08 -13.34 17.76
N ASN A 11 16.12 -13.47 18.56
CA ASN A 11 16.75 -14.76 18.82
C ASN A 11 15.77 -15.65 19.57
N GLN A 12 15.42 -16.81 18.99
CA GLN A 12 14.38 -17.69 19.53
C GLN A 12 14.63 -19.12 19.07
N SER A 13 13.77 -20.03 19.51
CA SER A 13 13.88 -21.43 19.13
C SER A 13 13.75 -21.58 17.61
N PHE A 14 14.34 -22.65 17.05
CA PHE A 14 14.34 -22.87 15.60
C PHE A 14 12.92 -22.91 15.01
N PRO A 15 11.95 -23.65 15.59
CA PRO A 15 10.59 -23.62 15.03
C PRO A 15 9.95 -22.24 15.06
N ASN A 16 10.15 -21.47 16.14
CA ASN A 16 9.61 -20.12 16.24
C ASN A 16 10.30 -19.18 15.26
N PHE A 17 11.61 -19.35 15.07
CA PHE A 17 12.36 -18.57 14.08
C PHE A 17 11.79 -18.80 12.68
N ARG A 18 11.55 -20.07 12.32
CA ARG A 18 11.02 -20.38 11.00
C ARG A 18 9.63 -19.78 10.79
N THR A 19 8.77 -19.85 11.82
CA THR A 19 7.44 -19.25 11.73
C THR A 19 7.54 -17.72 11.55
N ALA A 20 8.39 -17.07 12.33
CA ALA A 20 8.58 -15.63 12.22
C ALA A 20 9.12 -15.24 10.85
N LEU A 21 10.08 -16.00 10.34
CA LEU A 21 10.64 -15.74 9.03
C LEU A 21 9.58 -15.89 7.94
N ASN A 22 8.80 -16.97 7.98
CA ASN A 22 7.75 -17.19 6.99
C ASN A 22 6.68 -16.11 7.05
N ASN A 23 6.31 -15.66 8.24
CA ASN A 23 5.34 -14.58 8.39
C ASN A 23 5.88 -13.26 7.82
N SER A 24 7.15 -12.97 8.05
CA SER A 24 7.78 -11.77 7.51
C SER A 24 7.86 -11.81 5.98
N LEU A 25 8.23 -12.96 5.43
CA LEU A 25 8.27 -13.12 3.98
C LEU A 25 6.87 -13.00 3.38
N GLY A 26 5.86 -13.55 4.04
CA GLY A 26 4.49 -13.44 3.59
C GLY A 26 4.00 -11.98 3.60
N ALA A 27 4.36 -11.22 4.63
CA ALA A 27 4.00 -9.82 4.71
C ALA A 27 4.63 -9.04 3.57
N ILE A 28 5.91 -9.27 3.29
CA ILE A 28 6.62 -8.60 2.21
C ILE A 28 6.01 -9.00 0.86
N ASN A 29 5.73 -10.28 0.68
CA ASN A 29 5.16 -10.79 -0.58
C ASN A 29 3.80 -10.18 -0.91
N SER A 30 3.04 -9.80 0.10
CA SER A 30 1.71 -9.21 -0.09
C SER A 30 1.72 -7.69 0.03
N SER A 31 2.89 -7.05 0.05
CA SER A 31 3.05 -5.61 0.28
C SER A 31 2.35 -5.17 1.56
N HIS A 32 2.53 -5.95 2.62
CA HIS A 32 1.95 -5.68 3.93
C HIS A 32 0.44 -5.43 3.88
N ILE A 33 -0.28 -6.25 3.11
CA ILE A 33 -1.73 -6.11 2.98
C ILE A 33 -2.42 -6.33 4.32
N GLY A 34 -3.38 -5.46 4.62
CA GLY A 34 -4.15 -5.54 5.86
C GLY A 34 -5.14 -4.39 5.95
N SER A 35 -5.97 -4.40 6.99
CA SER A 35 -6.97 -3.35 7.18
C SER A 35 -6.40 -2.12 7.91
N SER A 36 -5.18 -2.20 8.39
CA SER A 36 -4.50 -1.08 9.05
C SER A 36 -3.00 -1.19 8.79
N ARG A 37 -2.30 -0.07 8.95
CA ARG A 37 -0.84 -0.03 8.77
C ARG A 37 -0.16 -0.97 9.78
N PRO A 38 0.91 -1.69 9.39
CA PRO A 38 1.68 -2.48 10.36
C PRO A 38 2.13 -1.62 11.53
N ALA A 39 2.06 -2.18 12.75
CA ALA A 39 2.25 -1.40 13.98
C ALA A 39 3.64 -0.77 14.08
N SER A 40 4.65 -1.45 13.56
CA SER A 40 6.05 -0.96 13.65
C SER A 40 6.55 -0.40 12.32
N ALA A 41 5.65 0.17 11.52
CA ALA A 41 6.02 0.73 10.23
C ALA A 41 6.99 1.90 10.40
N VAL A 42 7.92 2.00 9.46
CA VAL A 42 8.86 3.12 9.39
C VAL A 42 8.51 3.99 8.19
N ALA A 43 8.98 5.23 8.21
CA ALA A 43 8.75 6.15 7.09
C ALA A 43 9.22 5.52 5.79
N GLY A 44 8.41 5.62 4.76
CA GLY A 44 8.70 5.04 3.46
C GLY A 44 8.05 3.69 3.21
N LEU A 45 7.40 3.10 4.23
CA LEU A 45 6.71 1.83 4.04
C LEU A 45 5.51 2.01 3.11
N ILE A 46 5.43 1.14 2.11
CA ILE A 46 4.26 1.07 1.24
C ILE A 46 3.46 -0.16 1.64
N TRP A 47 2.16 0.01 1.82
CA TRP A 47 1.30 -1.09 2.24
C TRP A 47 -0.05 -1.01 1.52
N ILE A 48 -0.77 -2.11 1.52
CA ILE A 48 -2.06 -2.22 0.84
C ILE A 48 -3.16 -2.30 1.90
N ASP A 49 -4.08 -1.35 1.86
CA ASP A 49 -5.25 -1.34 2.74
C ASP A 49 -6.39 -2.06 2.04
N ASN A 50 -6.79 -3.20 2.60
CA ASN A 50 -7.90 -4.00 2.07
C ASN A 50 -9.14 -3.93 2.97
N GLY A 51 -9.23 -2.91 3.82
CA GLY A 51 -10.34 -2.77 4.75
C GLY A 51 -11.69 -2.45 4.09
N THR A 52 -11.68 -2.05 2.84
CA THR A 52 -12.89 -1.78 2.07
C THR A 52 -13.12 -2.94 1.09
N THR A 53 -14.35 -3.45 1.05
CA THR A 53 -14.69 -4.59 0.19
C THR A 53 -14.37 -4.29 -1.28
N ASN A 54 -13.73 -5.24 -1.95
CA ASN A 54 -13.36 -5.18 -3.36
C ASN A 54 -12.49 -3.96 -3.70
N THR A 55 -11.71 -3.50 -2.74
CA THR A 55 -10.89 -2.29 -2.91
C THR A 55 -9.53 -2.49 -2.28
N PHE A 56 -8.47 -2.22 -3.03
CA PHE A 56 -7.11 -2.12 -2.52
C PHE A 56 -6.69 -0.67 -2.61
N LYS A 57 -6.34 -0.08 -1.47
CA LYS A 57 -5.81 1.28 -1.41
C LYS A 57 -4.32 1.20 -1.16
N VAL A 58 -3.53 1.66 -2.12
CA VAL A 58 -2.07 1.64 -1.98
C VAL A 58 -1.66 2.90 -1.24
N LYS A 59 -1.00 2.71 -0.11
CA LYS A 59 -0.63 3.81 0.79
C LYS A 59 0.86 3.80 1.08
N ILE A 60 1.41 4.97 1.30
CA ILE A 60 2.78 5.12 1.79
C ILE A 60 2.74 5.85 3.12
N PHE A 61 3.50 5.34 4.09
CA PHE A 61 3.62 5.96 5.40
C PHE A 61 4.80 6.93 5.38
N ASP A 62 4.55 8.19 5.73
CA ASP A 62 5.59 9.22 5.70
C ASP A 62 6.28 9.42 7.05
N GLY A 63 5.93 8.60 8.03
CA GLY A 63 6.42 8.73 9.39
C GLY A 63 5.38 9.28 10.36
N SER A 64 4.33 9.88 9.85
CA SER A 64 3.22 10.43 10.64
C SER A 64 1.89 10.01 10.07
N ASP A 65 1.72 10.13 8.77
CA ASP A 65 0.45 9.91 8.09
C ASP A 65 0.57 8.85 7.01
N ASP A 66 -0.55 8.22 6.70
CA ASP A 66 -0.69 7.33 5.56
C ASP A 66 -1.24 8.12 4.39
N LEU A 67 -0.45 8.22 3.32
CA LEU A 67 -0.84 8.97 2.13
C LEU A 67 -1.28 7.97 1.08
N GLN A 68 -2.52 8.08 0.62
CA GLN A 68 -3.04 7.19 -0.40
C GLN A 68 -2.52 7.60 -1.77
N ILE A 69 -1.89 6.67 -2.46
CA ILE A 69 -1.29 6.93 -3.77
C ILE A 69 -2.32 6.68 -4.87
N PHE A 70 -2.97 5.51 -4.83
CA PHE A 70 -4.04 5.19 -5.77
C PHE A 70 -4.90 4.07 -5.18
N GLU A 71 -6.03 3.82 -5.85
CA GLU A 71 -7.01 2.85 -5.43
C GLU A 71 -7.30 1.89 -6.57
N ILE A 72 -7.43 0.62 -6.23
CA ILE A 72 -7.73 -0.44 -7.21
C ILE A 72 -9.06 -1.07 -6.83
N ASN A 73 -9.99 -1.12 -7.78
CA ASN A 73 -11.21 -1.88 -7.63
C ASN A 73 -10.93 -3.31 -8.10
N THR A 74 -10.88 -4.25 -7.18
CA THR A 74 -10.49 -5.62 -7.50
C THR A 74 -11.58 -6.39 -8.25
N SER A 75 -12.80 -5.88 -8.24
CA SER A 75 -13.91 -6.50 -8.97
C SER A 75 -13.87 -6.12 -10.45
N THR A 76 -13.53 -4.88 -10.76
CA THR A 76 -13.51 -4.37 -12.14
C THR A 76 -12.11 -4.20 -12.70
N ASN A 77 -11.07 -4.34 -11.85
CA ASN A 77 -9.66 -4.09 -12.19
C ASN A 77 -9.39 -2.64 -12.60
N ALA A 78 -10.24 -1.72 -12.16
CA ALA A 78 -10.05 -0.29 -12.44
C ALA A 78 -9.08 0.31 -11.43
N VAL A 79 -8.19 1.18 -11.91
CA VAL A 79 -7.25 1.92 -11.08
C VAL A 79 -7.62 3.39 -11.15
N SER A 80 -7.71 4.04 -9.99
CA SER A 80 -8.08 5.44 -9.90
C SER A 80 -7.23 6.17 -8.88
N LEU A 81 -7.14 7.49 -9.02
CA LEU A 81 -6.51 8.33 -8.02
C LEU A 81 -7.53 8.65 -6.93
N PRO A 82 -7.08 8.79 -5.68
CA PRO A 82 -8.00 9.16 -4.60
C PRO A 82 -8.55 10.57 -4.78
N THR A 83 -9.71 10.80 -4.19
CA THR A 83 -10.32 12.12 -4.19
C THR A 83 -9.38 13.13 -3.53
N GLY A 84 -9.20 14.27 -4.18
CA GLY A 84 -8.33 15.31 -3.65
C GLY A 84 -6.88 15.22 -4.12
N VAL A 85 -6.50 14.16 -4.81
CA VAL A 85 -5.16 14.08 -5.41
C VAL A 85 -5.14 14.94 -6.65
N THR A 86 -4.12 15.78 -6.75
CA THR A 86 -3.93 16.66 -7.89
C THR A 86 -2.79 16.15 -8.73
N VAL A 87 -3.04 15.97 -10.02
CA VAL A 87 -1.99 15.69 -10.97
C VAL A 87 -1.50 17.03 -11.48
N SER A 88 -0.24 17.37 -11.15
CA SER A 88 0.35 18.63 -11.58
C SER A 88 1.01 18.45 -12.94
N GLU A 89 0.56 19.20 -13.93
CA GLU A 89 1.12 19.17 -15.26
C GLU A 89 1.77 20.51 -15.57
N SER A 90 3.03 20.46 -15.99
CA SER A 90 3.78 21.66 -16.34
C SER A 90 3.89 21.87 -17.84
N ASP A 91 3.53 20.88 -18.64
CA ASP A 91 3.60 20.96 -20.09
C ASP A 91 2.29 21.53 -20.65
N PRO A 92 2.33 22.70 -21.30
CA PRO A 92 1.11 23.28 -21.87
C PRO A 92 0.44 22.40 -22.90
N ASN A 93 1.17 21.49 -23.52
CA ASN A 93 0.62 20.59 -24.52
C ASN A 93 -0.15 19.43 -23.90
N SER A 94 -0.07 19.26 -22.58
CA SER A 94 -0.81 18.22 -21.89
C SER A 94 -2.28 18.57 -21.71
N ILE A 95 -2.66 19.82 -21.89
CA ILE A 95 -4.05 20.25 -21.73
C ILE A 95 -5.01 19.47 -22.60
N PRO A 96 -4.76 19.31 -23.93
CA PRO A 96 -5.65 18.50 -24.73
C PRO A 96 -5.73 17.06 -24.29
N PHE A 97 -4.62 16.52 -23.80
CA PHE A 97 -4.60 15.16 -23.27
C PHE A 97 -5.45 15.08 -22.00
N SER A 98 -5.32 16.04 -21.11
CA SER A 98 -6.13 16.09 -19.90
C SER A 98 -7.61 16.17 -20.21
N VAL A 99 -8.00 16.97 -21.19
CA VAL A 99 -9.40 17.08 -21.60
C VAL A 99 -9.87 15.73 -22.15
N ALA A 100 -9.06 15.05 -22.93
CA ALA A 100 -9.44 13.75 -23.49
C ALA A 100 -9.64 12.71 -22.39
N LEU A 101 -8.85 12.75 -21.34
CA LEU A 101 -8.98 11.83 -20.22
C LEU A 101 -10.07 12.25 -19.25
N GLY A 102 -10.29 13.55 -19.11
CA GLY A 102 -11.24 14.08 -18.14
C GLY A 102 -12.67 14.19 -18.64
N SER A 103 -12.87 14.04 -19.91
CA SER A 103 -14.19 14.17 -20.50
C SER A 103 -14.95 12.87 -20.52
#